data_2c60e115c6f34577cd84ca8f518c6d5d
#
_entry.id   2c60e115c6f34577cd84ca8f518c6d5d
#
_cell.length_a   1.000
_cell.length_b   1.000
_cell.length_c   1.000
_cell.angle_alpha   90.00
_cell.angle_beta   90.00
_cell.angle_gamma   90.00
#
_symmetry.space_group_name_H-M   'P 1'
#
loop_
_entity.id
_entity.type
_entity.pdbx_description
1 polymer ?
#
loop_
_entity_poly.entity_id
_entity_poly.type
_entity_poly.pdbx_seq_one_letter_code
_entity_poly.pdbx_strand_id
1 'polypeptide(L)'
;MKFYLISLGCPKNLTNSEEFTARLLANGHKMVFEAEKADEIIINTCGFIASAVKEAKDEIRYALELKQKGIVKKVAVTGCLVERFKEEVLKEFPQIDTLFSIAAQEKIEDTLKQKGTVLSPLPSSLYLPPYKMSLTSTHTAYLKVADGCNNRCAYCTIPFIRGNYRSKPMADVVREAKLMIENGVKEISLIAQDTTSYGMDLYGKPNLLGLLEKLLKLKGLGRLRIMYAYPHRMTRELAKLMGATDKIFHYVDIPLQHIADPVLKRMNRHCDATQIRQTLDMLKTEIPDVSLRTNFIVGFPEETKKDFNELKKFVREYEFDNMGVFEYFREKGTAAYAMKQIPAAVKHERAAELVEVQSRVIDKINKRLIGTTLEAISDGENFGRTYKDAPDIDGKVTFTRPVPAGTIFKARVVSAHGYERTVEPLN
;
A
#
# COMPACT_ATOMS: atom_id res chain seq x y z
N MET A 1 -9.82 3.68 29.16
CA MET A 1 -10.94 3.05 28.43
C MET A 1 -10.50 1.78 27.73
N LYS A 2 -11.43 0.88 27.41
CA LYS A 2 -11.21 -0.23 26.47
C LYS A 2 -11.66 0.22 25.09
N PHE A 3 -10.85 0.02 24.07
CA PHE A 3 -11.21 0.38 22.69
C PHE A 3 -11.03 -0.81 21.73
N TYR A 4 -11.91 -0.87 20.75
CA TYR A 4 -11.82 -1.78 19.61
C TYR A 4 -11.47 -0.96 18.36
N LEU A 5 -10.51 -1.43 17.56
CA LEU A 5 -10.04 -0.74 16.37
C LEU A 5 -10.47 -1.48 15.12
N ILE A 6 -11.13 -0.75 14.21
CA ILE A 6 -11.37 -1.16 12.84
C ILE A 6 -10.43 -0.33 11.95
N SER A 7 -9.46 -0.99 11.31
CA SER A 7 -8.47 -0.32 10.43
C SER A 7 -8.65 -0.81 9.00
N LEU A 8 -9.15 0.07 8.12
CA LEU A 8 -9.48 -0.26 6.74
C LEU A 8 -8.46 0.32 5.75
N GLY A 9 -8.35 -0.32 4.59
CA GLY A 9 -7.64 0.20 3.43
C GLY A 9 -6.17 -0.21 3.36
N CYS A 10 -5.29 0.72 2.97
CA CYS A 10 -3.93 0.43 2.54
C CYS A 10 -2.89 0.50 3.68
N PRO A 11 -1.65 0.01 3.46
CA PRO A 11 -0.57 0.09 4.45
C PRO A 11 -0.29 1.50 5.01
N LYS A 12 -0.52 2.57 4.22
CA LYS A 12 -0.39 3.96 4.73
C LYS A 12 -1.44 4.30 5.79
N ASN A 13 -2.65 3.76 5.65
CA ASN A 13 -3.69 3.93 6.65
C ASN A 13 -3.43 3.06 7.89
N LEU A 14 -2.94 1.84 7.68
CA LEU A 14 -2.53 0.95 8.75
C LEU A 14 -1.43 1.58 9.62
N THR A 15 -0.38 2.19 9.03
CA THR A 15 0.67 2.85 9.82
C THR A 15 0.13 4.00 10.67
N ASN A 16 -0.90 4.72 10.21
CA ASN A 16 -1.58 5.70 11.05
C ASN A 16 -2.30 5.04 12.24
N SER A 17 -2.98 3.91 12.00
CA SER A 17 -3.61 3.12 13.07
C SER A 17 -2.59 2.62 14.09
N GLU A 18 -1.44 2.14 13.65
CA GLU A 18 -0.33 1.71 14.52
C GLU A 18 0.21 2.85 15.40
N GLU A 19 0.37 4.04 14.81
CA GLU A 19 0.87 5.23 15.51
C GLU A 19 -0.11 5.70 16.60
N PHE A 20 -1.38 5.89 16.28
CA PHE A 20 -2.34 6.37 17.30
C PHE A 20 -2.73 5.30 18.32
N THR A 21 -2.77 4.02 17.94
CA THR A 21 -2.99 2.90 18.87
C THR A 21 -1.88 2.83 19.90
N ALA A 22 -0.62 2.94 19.48
CA ALA A 22 0.51 2.94 20.39
C ALA A 22 0.45 4.11 21.39
N ARG A 23 -0.02 5.30 20.95
CA ARG A 23 -0.26 6.45 21.84
C ARG A 23 -1.34 6.14 22.90
N LEU A 24 -2.46 5.57 22.48
CA LEU A 24 -3.54 5.18 23.40
C LEU A 24 -3.05 4.17 24.46
N LEU A 25 -2.29 3.16 24.04
CA LEU A 25 -1.73 2.17 24.94
C LEU A 25 -0.73 2.79 25.93
N ALA A 26 0.16 3.67 25.45
CA ALA A 26 1.12 4.38 26.30
C ALA A 26 0.44 5.28 27.37
N ASN A 27 -0.78 5.74 27.10
CA ASN A 27 -1.59 6.52 28.04
C ASN A 27 -2.55 5.66 28.89
N GLY A 28 -2.31 4.35 28.95
CA GLY A 28 -3.03 3.43 29.84
C GLY A 28 -4.39 2.95 29.32
N HIS A 29 -4.74 3.22 28.04
CA HIS A 29 -5.91 2.61 27.42
C HIS A 29 -5.62 1.15 27.07
N LYS A 30 -6.67 0.33 26.86
CA LYS A 30 -6.54 -1.09 26.55
C LYS A 30 -7.24 -1.41 25.24
N MET A 31 -6.50 -1.95 24.26
CA MET A 31 -7.10 -2.52 23.07
C MET A 31 -7.75 -3.86 23.37
N VAL A 32 -8.96 -4.08 22.85
CA VAL A 32 -9.68 -5.34 22.90
C VAL A 32 -9.89 -5.87 21.48
N PHE A 33 -10.04 -7.20 21.35
CA PHE A 33 -10.16 -7.87 20.05
C PHE A 33 -11.58 -8.31 19.71
N GLU A 34 -12.53 -7.97 20.56
CA GLU A 34 -13.96 -8.18 20.37
C GLU A 34 -14.67 -6.85 20.58
N ALA A 35 -15.47 -6.43 19.62
CA ALA A 35 -16.15 -5.13 19.64
C ALA A 35 -17.07 -4.99 20.86
N GLU A 36 -17.72 -6.08 21.27
CA GLU A 36 -18.64 -6.15 22.40
C GLU A 36 -17.99 -5.92 23.77
N LYS A 37 -16.66 -6.04 23.84
CA LYS A 37 -15.87 -5.81 25.06
C LYS A 37 -15.33 -4.39 25.17
N ALA A 38 -15.57 -3.56 24.15
CA ALA A 38 -15.07 -2.20 24.09
C ALA A 38 -15.99 -1.18 24.77
N ASP A 39 -15.38 -0.14 25.34
CA ASP A 39 -16.11 1.09 25.71
C ASP A 39 -16.32 1.97 24.48
N GLU A 40 -15.37 1.98 23.55
CA GLU A 40 -15.36 2.82 22.35
C GLU A 40 -14.83 2.04 21.13
N ILE A 41 -15.51 2.21 19.98
CA ILE A 41 -15.02 1.71 18.68
C ILE A 41 -14.41 2.88 17.93
N ILE A 42 -13.16 2.68 17.46
CA ILE A 42 -12.42 3.64 16.63
C ILE A 42 -12.31 3.06 15.23
N ILE A 43 -12.80 3.77 14.21
CA ILE A 43 -12.79 3.32 12.82
C ILE A 43 -11.86 4.22 12.01
N ASN A 44 -10.73 3.67 11.55
CA ASN A 44 -9.84 4.34 10.60
C ASN A 44 -10.22 3.90 9.18
N THR A 45 -10.92 4.79 8.47
CA THR A 45 -11.63 4.49 7.23
C THR A 45 -10.79 4.66 5.97
N CYS A 46 -11.08 3.87 4.93
CA CYS A 46 -10.65 4.12 3.56
C CYS A 46 -11.71 4.92 2.81
N GLY A 47 -11.28 5.80 1.90
CA GLY A 47 -12.16 6.65 1.09
C GLY A 47 -11.62 6.83 -0.33
N PHE A 48 -10.74 5.93 -0.80
CA PHE A 48 -10.03 6.10 -2.06
C PHE A 48 -10.87 5.76 -3.29
N ILE A 49 -11.62 4.66 -3.24
CA ILE A 49 -12.51 4.18 -4.30
C ILE A 49 -13.89 3.85 -3.75
N ALA A 50 -14.90 3.78 -4.62
CA ALA A 50 -16.30 3.59 -4.22
C ALA A 50 -16.54 2.31 -3.39
N SER A 51 -15.86 1.20 -3.71
CA SER A 51 -15.98 -0.04 -2.92
C SER A 51 -15.44 0.12 -1.49
N ALA A 52 -14.31 0.80 -1.32
CA ALA A 52 -13.76 1.08 0.00
C ALA A 52 -14.61 2.09 0.80
N VAL A 53 -15.28 3.03 0.12
CA VAL A 53 -16.27 3.93 0.73
C VAL A 53 -17.46 3.13 1.25
N LYS A 54 -17.96 2.15 0.46
CA LYS A 54 -19.06 1.27 0.88
C LYS A 54 -18.65 0.45 2.10
N GLU A 55 -17.51 -0.24 2.07
CA GLU A 55 -16.97 -1.01 3.20
C GLU A 55 -16.88 -0.14 4.47
N ALA A 56 -16.29 1.05 4.35
CA ALA A 56 -16.18 1.97 5.50
C ALA A 56 -17.54 2.38 6.08
N LYS A 57 -18.55 2.61 5.24
CA LYS A 57 -19.90 2.91 5.68
C LYS A 57 -20.58 1.71 6.33
N ASP A 58 -20.35 0.51 5.84
CA ASP A 58 -20.90 -0.72 6.43
C ASP A 58 -20.31 -0.96 7.83
N GLU A 59 -19.01 -0.72 8.04
CA GLU A 59 -18.38 -0.79 9.36
C GLU A 59 -18.88 0.30 10.32
N ILE A 60 -19.15 1.51 9.83
CA ILE A 60 -19.76 2.57 10.65
C ILE A 60 -21.17 2.14 11.09
N ARG A 61 -22.00 1.55 10.22
CA ARG A 61 -23.34 1.05 10.57
C ARG A 61 -23.24 -0.02 11.64
N TYR A 62 -22.36 -1.00 11.47
CA TYR A 62 -22.12 -2.05 12.46
C TYR A 62 -21.79 -1.48 13.83
N ALA A 63 -20.83 -0.54 13.91
CA ALA A 63 -20.45 0.08 15.18
C ALA A 63 -21.60 0.87 15.82
N LEU A 64 -22.39 1.59 15.02
CA LEU A 64 -23.57 2.34 15.52
C LEU A 64 -24.70 1.42 15.99
N GLU A 65 -24.90 0.26 15.37
CA GLU A 65 -25.84 -0.76 15.85
C GLU A 65 -25.46 -1.29 17.24
N LEU A 66 -24.17 -1.56 17.48
CA LEU A 66 -23.66 -1.95 18.80
C LEU A 66 -23.89 -0.84 19.84
N LYS A 67 -23.69 0.41 19.44
CA LYS A 67 -23.97 1.56 20.30
C LYS A 67 -25.47 1.69 20.62
N GLN A 68 -26.32 1.53 19.63
CA GLN A 68 -27.80 1.59 19.82
C GLN A 68 -28.29 0.49 20.78
N LYS A 69 -27.68 -0.69 20.74
CA LYS A 69 -27.95 -1.81 21.68
C LYS A 69 -27.36 -1.59 23.08
N GLY A 70 -26.66 -0.48 23.32
CA GLY A 70 -26.03 -0.17 24.60
C GLY A 70 -24.79 -1.02 24.91
N ILE A 71 -24.27 -1.77 23.94
CA ILE A 71 -23.09 -2.63 24.08
C ILE A 71 -21.82 -1.77 24.13
N VAL A 72 -21.74 -0.76 23.25
CA VAL A 72 -20.63 0.19 23.14
C VAL A 72 -21.12 1.59 23.48
N LYS A 73 -20.30 2.38 24.18
CA LYS A 73 -20.67 3.73 24.64
C LYS A 73 -20.44 4.80 23.57
N LYS A 74 -19.36 4.66 22.77
CA LYS A 74 -18.94 5.68 21.81
C LYS A 74 -18.44 5.05 20.51
N VAL A 75 -18.63 5.79 19.42
CA VAL A 75 -18.10 5.51 18.08
C VAL A 75 -17.35 6.72 17.58
N ALA A 76 -16.06 6.53 17.27
CA ALA A 76 -15.16 7.54 16.71
C ALA A 76 -14.71 7.14 15.30
N VAL A 77 -14.77 8.07 14.33
CA VAL A 77 -14.48 7.80 12.92
C VAL A 77 -13.43 8.77 12.39
N THR A 78 -12.43 8.23 11.71
CA THR A 78 -11.33 8.99 11.09
C THR A 78 -10.93 8.38 9.75
N GLY A 79 -9.91 8.94 9.10
CA GLY A 79 -9.28 8.37 7.92
C GLY A 79 -9.70 9.02 6.60
N CYS A 80 -9.37 8.35 5.49
CA CYS A 80 -9.52 8.92 4.15
C CYS A 80 -10.98 9.25 3.78
N LEU A 81 -11.96 8.50 4.29
CA LEU A 81 -13.38 8.78 4.07
C LEU A 81 -13.76 10.15 4.66
N VAL A 82 -13.29 10.42 5.88
CA VAL A 82 -13.59 11.68 6.59
C VAL A 82 -13.00 12.87 5.84
N GLU A 83 -11.76 12.76 5.35
CA GLU A 83 -11.12 13.85 4.57
C GLU A 83 -11.90 14.19 3.29
N ARG A 84 -12.53 13.19 2.64
CA ARG A 84 -13.23 13.38 1.37
C ARG A 84 -14.70 13.74 1.51
N PHE A 85 -15.39 13.11 2.44
CA PHE A 85 -16.84 13.06 2.49
C PHE A 85 -17.40 13.41 3.86
N LYS A 86 -16.68 14.24 4.60
CA LYS A 86 -17.04 14.64 5.97
C LYS A 86 -18.52 15.02 6.12
N GLU A 87 -19.03 15.89 5.25
CA GLU A 87 -20.39 16.39 5.33
C GLU A 87 -21.43 15.31 5.01
N GLU A 88 -21.15 14.48 4.01
CA GLU A 88 -21.98 13.33 3.64
C GLU A 88 -22.00 12.29 4.78
N VAL A 89 -20.86 12.01 5.42
CA VAL A 89 -20.76 11.08 6.54
C VAL A 89 -21.56 11.60 7.75
N LEU A 90 -21.43 12.87 8.10
CA LEU A 90 -22.19 13.47 9.20
C LEU A 90 -23.69 13.47 8.94
N LYS A 91 -24.10 13.71 7.69
CA LYS A 91 -25.52 13.69 7.30
C LYS A 91 -26.10 12.28 7.36
N GLU A 92 -25.35 11.26 6.93
CA GLU A 92 -25.77 9.86 6.90
C GLU A 92 -25.71 9.21 8.29
N PHE A 93 -24.73 9.59 9.13
CA PHE A 93 -24.46 9.01 10.43
C PHE A 93 -24.35 10.07 11.55
N PRO A 94 -25.42 10.80 11.86
CA PRO A 94 -25.40 11.86 12.88
C PRO A 94 -25.14 11.33 14.30
N GLN A 95 -25.20 10.01 14.52
CA GLN A 95 -24.97 9.35 15.81
C GLN A 95 -23.50 9.11 16.14
N ILE A 96 -22.57 9.41 15.22
CA ILE A 96 -21.12 9.34 15.49
C ILE A 96 -20.78 10.33 16.59
N ASP A 97 -20.05 9.87 17.63
CA ASP A 97 -19.68 10.73 18.76
C ASP A 97 -18.53 11.67 18.42
N THR A 98 -17.52 11.16 17.73
CA THR A 98 -16.34 11.95 17.33
C THR A 98 -15.96 11.63 15.87
N LEU A 99 -16.04 12.62 14.99
CA LEU A 99 -15.56 12.54 13.62
C LEU A 99 -14.30 13.40 13.51
N PHE A 100 -13.14 12.83 13.10
CA PHE A 100 -11.91 13.59 13.14
C PHE A 100 -10.99 13.37 11.95
N SER A 101 -10.24 14.42 11.60
CA SER A 101 -9.30 14.42 10.47
C SER A 101 -8.09 13.50 10.73
N ILE A 102 -7.39 13.11 9.67
CA ILE A 102 -6.13 12.35 9.77
C ILE A 102 -5.09 13.10 10.60
N ALA A 103 -5.02 14.41 10.47
CA ALA A 103 -4.10 15.23 11.25
C ALA A 103 -4.43 15.26 12.75
N ALA A 104 -5.71 15.12 13.14
CA ALA A 104 -6.11 15.07 14.53
C ALA A 104 -5.73 13.74 15.22
N GLN A 105 -5.36 12.69 14.46
CA GLN A 105 -4.85 11.42 15.00
C GLN A 105 -3.57 11.61 15.83
N GLU A 106 -2.79 12.65 15.54
CA GLU A 106 -1.60 12.98 16.31
C GLU A 106 -1.89 13.29 17.79
N LYS A 107 -3.05 13.89 18.05
CA LYS A 107 -3.53 14.24 19.41
C LYS A 107 -4.75 13.38 19.78
N ILE A 108 -4.68 12.09 19.49
CA ILE A 108 -5.83 11.16 19.62
C ILE A 108 -6.47 11.20 21.01
N GLU A 109 -5.68 11.31 22.09
CA GLU A 109 -6.15 11.42 23.48
C GLU A 109 -7.13 12.58 23.68
N ASP A 110 -6.73 13.76 23.24
CA ASP A 110 -7.55 14.97 23.39
C ASP A 110 -8.68 14.99 22.37
N THR A 111 -8.47 14.37 21.22
CA THR A 111 -9.47 14.25 20.18
C THR A 111 -10.66 13.40 20.63
N LEU A 112 -10.42 12.25 21.26
CA LEU A 112 -11.49 11.34 21.72
C LEU A 112 -12.27 11.87 22.95
N LYS A 113 -11.75 12.87 23.68
CA LYS A 113 -12.49 13.56 24.74
C LYS A 113 -13.54 14.54 24.18
N GLN A 114 -13.39 14.96 22.95
CA GLN A 114 -14.29 15.90 22.28
C GLN A 114 -15.47 15.17 21.65
N LYS A 115 -16.62 15.86 21.57
CA LYS A 115 -17.80 15.40 20.82
C LYS A 115 -17.93 16.20 19.52
N GLY A 116 -18.48 15.57 18.51
CA GLY A 116 -18.70 16.18 17.20
C GLY A 116 -17.47 16.12 16.29
N THR A 117 -17.23 17.17 15.51
CA THR A 117 -16.19 17.17 14.47
C THR A 117 -14.92 17.86 14.97
N VAL A 118 -13.80 17.12 14.92
CA VAL A 118 -12.46 17.63 15.29
C VAL A 118 -11.56 17.64 14.07
N LEU A 119 -11.30 18.83 13.53
CA LEU A 119 -10.43 19.01 12.38
C LEU A 119 -9.13 19.68 12.77
N SER A 120 -8.04 19.16 12.28
CA SER A 120 -6.71 19.75 12.37
C SER A 120 -6.13 19.91 10.97
N PRO A 121 -5.40 20.99 10.68
CA PRO A 121 -4.69 21.12 9.41
C PRO A 121 -3.62 20.03 9.29
N LEU A 122 -3.37 19.58 8.08
CA LEU A 122 -2.25 18.65 7.84
C LEU A 122 -0.93 19.33 8.25
N PRO A 123 -0.03 18.63 8.94
CA PRO A 123 1.25 19.18 9.36
C PRO A 123 2.10 19.55 8.13
N SER A 124 2.94 20.58 8.26
CA SER A 124 3.86 21.00 7.18
C SER A 124 4.99 19.99 6.97
N SER A 125 5.34 19.19 7.98
CA SER A 125 6.39 18.18 7.95
C SER A 125 5.93 16.90 8.66
N LEU A 126 6.55 15.78 8.33
CA LEU A 126 6.42 14.54 9.09
C LEU A 126 7.53 14.42 10.12
N TYR A 127 7.31 13.60 11.14
CA TYR A 127 8.25 13.39 12.23
C TYR A 127 8.24 11.93 12.67
N LEU A 128 9.21 11.55 13.49
CA LEU A 128 9.24 10.25 14.14
C LEU A 128 8.09 10.18 15.18
N PRO A 129 7.16 9.23 15.06
CA PRO A 129 6.14 9.08 16.08
C PRO A 129 6.79 8.63 17.40
N PRO A 130 6.36 9.21 18.56
CA PRO A 130 6.94 8.84 19.85
C PRO A 130 6.68 7.39 20.23
N TYR A 131 5.59 6.82 19.71
CA TYR A 131 5.18 5.44 19.92
C TYR A 131 4.75 4.82 18.59
N LYS A 132 5.11 3.55 18.38
CA LYS A 132 4.64 2.73 17.28
C LYS A 132 4.58 1.28 17.70
N MET A 133 3.58 0.56 17.24
CA MET A 133 3.46 -0.89 17.39
C MET A 133 3.03 -1.49 16.06
N SER A 134 3.34 -2.76 15.82
CA SER A 134 2.77 -3.49 14.70
C SER A 134 1.39 -4.04 15.09
N LEU A 135 0.42 -3.88 14.20
CA LEU A 135 -0.93 -4.44 14.35
C LEU A 135 -1.12 -5.75 13.56
N THR A 136 -0.18 -6.11 12.70
CA THR A 136 -0.32 -7.26 11.79
C THR A 136 0.69 -8.36 12.05
N SER A 137 1.97 -8.03 12.21
CA SER A 137 3.05 -9.00 12.33
C SER A 137 4.15 -8.49 13.25
N THR A 138 4.83 -9.40 13.95
CA THR A 138 6.00 -9.07 14.76
C THR A 138 7.30 -9.05 13.97
N HIS A 139 7.34 -9.69 12.80
CA HIS A 139 8.54 -9.84 11.97
C HIS A 139 8.51 -9.03 10.67
N THR A 140 7.35 -8.47 10.29
CA THR A 140 7.20 -7.60 9.11
C THR A 140 6.59 -6.27 9.54
N ALA A 141 7.12 -5.15 9.03
CA ALA A 141 6.59 -3.82 9.33
C ALA A 141 6.62 -2.89 8.11
N TYR A 142 5.66 -1.98 8.07
CA TYR A 142 5.66 -0.87 7.11
C TYR A 142 6.32 0.36 7.72
N LEU A 143 7.28 0.92 6.99
CA LEU A 143 7.96 2.18 7.32
C LEU A 143 7.51 3.28 6.37
N LYS A 144 6.63 4.15 6.85
CA LYS A 144 6.13 5.29 6.09
C LYS A 144 7.21 6.37 6.03
N VAL A 145 7.83 6.54 4.84
CA VAL A 145 8.91 7.51 4.62
C VAL A 145 8.41 8.88 4.15
N ALA A 146 7.19 8.94 3.60
CA ALA A 146 6.55 10.18 3.18
C ALA A 146 5.02 10.02 3.17
N ASP A 147 4.29 11.13 3.12
CA ASP A 147 2.84 11.19 2.96
C ASP A 147 2.43 12.33 2.01
N GLY A 148 1.26 12.19 1.34
CA GLY A 148 0.81 13.10 0.30
C GLY A 148 1.44 12.83 -1.07
N CYS A 149 1.02 13.57 -2.12
CA CYS A 149 1.51 13.34 -3.47
C CYS A 149 1.35 14.57 -4.35
N ASN A 150 2.41 14.92 -5.08
CA ASN A 150 2.42 16.05 -6.03
C ASN A 150 2.31 15.62 -7.50
N ASN A 151 2.14 14.32 -7.80
CA ASN A 151 2.05 13.83 -9.20
C ASN A 151 0.75 14.27 -9.90
N ARG A 152 -0.33 14.55 -9.13
CA ARG A 152 -1.62 15.08 -9.63
C ARG A 152 -2.18 14.28 -10.83
N CYS A 153 -2.08 12.95 -10.79
CA CYS A 153 -2.71 12.10 -11.80
C CYS A 153 -4.21 12.40 -11.91
N ALA A 154 -4.74 12.46 -13.13
CA ALA A 154 -6.08 12.95 -13.43
C ALA A 154 -7.24 12.16 -12.78
N TYR A 155 -6.98 10.93 -12.36
CA TYR A 155 -7.95 10.04 -11.69
C TYR A 155 -7.82 10.02 -10.16
N CYS A 156 -6.79 10.67 -9.59
CA CYS A 156 -6.35 10.42 -8.22
C CYS A 156 -6.88 11.47 -7.25
N THR A 157 -7.42 11.00 -6.13
CA THR A 157 -7.96 11.84 -5.05
C THR A 157 -6.96 12.07 -3.90
N ILE A 158 -5.79 11.45 -3.94
CA ILE A 158 -4.78 11.56 -2.86
C ILE A 158 -4.37 13.00 -2.53
N PRO A 159 -4.15 13.91 -3.50
CA PRO A 159 -3.82 15.30 -3.15
C PRO A 159 -4.89 16.00 -2.31
N PHE A 160 -6.15 15.61 -2.45
CA PHE A 160 -7.27 16.16 -1.65
C PHE A 160 -7.38 15.51 -0.26
N ILE A 161 -6.91 14.26 -0.12
CA ILE A 161 -6.99 13.48 1.13
C ILE A 161 -5.75 13.71 2.00
N ARG A 162 -4.57 13.62 1.40
CA ARG A 162 -3.28 13.60 2.09
C ARG A 162 -2.45 14.86 1.86
N GLY A 163 -2.93 15.78 1.01
CA GLY A 163 -2.25 17.03 0.69
C GLY A 163 -0.99 16.85 -0.16
N ASN A 164 -0.16 17.88 -0.13
CA ASN A 164 1.14 17.89 -0.82
C ASN A 164 2.10 16.86 -0.22
N TYR A 165 3.08 16.48 -1.02
CA TYR A 165 4.12 15.53 -0.64
C TYR A 165 4.99 16.07 0.50
N ARG A 166 5.16 15.26 1.55
CA ARG A 166 5.96 15.59 2.74
C ARG A 166 6.78 14.37 3.11
N SER A 167 8.09 14.48 3.04
CA SER A 167 9.03 13.45 3.46
C SER A 167 9.24 13.49 4.96
N LYS A 168 9.43 12.33 5.58
CA LYS A 168 9.95 12.23 6.93
C LYS A 168 11.47 12.51 6.89
N PRO A 169 12.04 13.31 7.82
CA PRO A 169 13.47 13.55 7.87
C PRO A 169 14.27 12.23 7.90
N MET A 170 15.36 12.17 7.15
CA MET A 170 16.16 10.95 6.98
C MET A 170 16.63 10.37 8.32
N ALA A 171 17.05 11.21 9.25
CA ALA A 171 17.46 10.79 10.58
C ALA A 171 16.32 10.08 11.34
N ASP A 172 15.08 10.55 11.18
CA ASP A 172 13.91 9.96 11.81
C ASP A 172 13.51 8.63 11.16
N VAL A 173 13.60 8.53 9.83
CA VAL A 173 13.38 7.25 9.13
C VAL A 173 14.38 6.20 9.58
N VAL A 174 15.67 6.54 9.65
CA VAL A 174 16.75 5.65 10.10
C VAL A 174 16.54 5.21 11.55
N ARG A 175 16.16 6.16 12.44
CA ARG A 175 15.87 5.87 13.84
C ARG A 175 14.67 4.95 14.01
N GLU A 176 13.59 5.18 13.27
CA GLU A 176 12.40 4.32 13.28
C GLU A 176 12.73 2.90 12.78
N ALA A 177 13.49 2.78 11.69
CA ALA A 177 13.97 1.49 11.18
C ALA A 177 14.81 0.75 12.23
N LYS A 178 15.70 1.46 12.94
CA LYS A 178 16.52 0.86 14.01
C LYS A 178 15.64 0.32 15.13
N LEU A 179 14.65 1.06 15.58
CA LEU A 179 13.69 0.62 16.61
C LEU A 179 12.89 -0.61 16.14
N MET A 180 12.47 -0.66 14.88
CA MET A 180 11.80 -1.85 14.33
C MET A 180 12.72 -3.08 14.39
N ILE A 181 13.99 -2.95 14.00
CA ILE A 181 14.97 -4.03 14.02
C ILE A 181 15.21 -4.51 15.48
N GLU A 182 15.36 -3.59 16.42
CA GLU A 182 15.53 -3.89 17.85
C GLU A 182 14.31 -4.63 18.43
N ASN A 183 13.10 -4.37 17.90
CA ASN A 183 11.87 -5.08 18.23
C ASN A 183 11.66 -6.38 17.42
N GLY A 184 12.65 -6.87 16.70
CA GLY A 184 12.64 -8.18 16.05
C GLY A 184 12.11 -8.20 14.62
N VAL A 185 11.78 -7.03 14.02
CA VAL A 185 11.34 -6.96 12.62
C VAL A 185 12.44 -7.45 11.68
N LYS A 186 12.09 -8.38 10.78
CA LYS A 186 12.96 -9.00 9.78
C LYS A 186 12.80 -8.41 8.38
N GLU A 187 11.57 -8.00 8.02
CA GLU A 187 11.27 -7.34 6.76
C GLU A 187 10.69 -5.95 7.02
N ILE A 188 11.30 -4.91 6.43
CA ILE A 188 10.79 -3.54 6.46
C ILE A 188 10.38 -3.13 5.05
N SER A 189 9.09 -2.87 4.85
CA SER A 189 8.55 -2.35 3.59
C SER A 189 8.48 -0.83 3.64
N LEU A 190 9.27 -0.14 2.79
CA LEU A 190 9.23 1.31 2.65
C LEU A 190 8.00 1.71 1.85
N ILE A 191 7.19 2.60 2.42
CA ILE A 191 5.94 3.05 1.82
C ILE A 191 5.80 4.58 1.80
N ALA A 192 5.22 5.07 0.70
CA ALA A 192 4.66 6.40 0.53
C ALA A 192 3.57 6.33 -0.55
N GLN A 193 2.99 7.44 -0.97
CA GLN A 193 2.16 7.47 -2.20
C GLN A 193 3.03 7.41 -3.47
N ASP A 194 4.27 7.87 -3.37
CA ASP A 194 5.33 7.75 -4.37
C ASP A 194 6.67 7.71 -3.60
N THR A 195 7.16 6.51 -3.36
CA THR A 195 8.38 6.29 -2.55
C THR A 195 9.63 6.82 -3.26
N THR A 196 9.62 6.81 -4.60
CA THR A 196 10.74 7.32 -5.41
C THR A 196 10.88 8.84 -5.38
N SER A 197 9.86 9.57 -4.91
CA SER A 197 9.92 11.03 -4.66
C SER A 197 10.54 11.40 -3.31
N TYR A 198 10.92 10.42 -2.47
CA TYR A 198 11.45 10.71 -1.14
C TYR A 198 12.57 11.75 -1.15
N GLY A 199 12.46 12.76 -0.30
CA GLY A 199 13.42 13.84 -0.15
C GLY A 199 13.26 15.01 -1.12
N MET A 200 12.36 14.95 -2.10
CA MET A 200 12.14 16.04 -3.07
C MET A 200 11.84 17.37 -2.37
N ASP A 201 11.00 17.35 -1.35
CA ASP A 201 10.59 18.50 -0.56
C ASP A 201 11.66 18.97 0.45
N LEU A 202 12.50 18.05 0.95
CA LEU A 202 13.53 18.34 1.94
C LEU A 202 14.86 18.77 1.31
N TYR A 203 15.22 18.23 0.14
CA TYR A 203 16.55 18.36 -0.47
C TYR A 203 16.52 18.98 -1.87
N GLY A 204 15.32 19.36 -2.39
CA GLY A 204 15.15 19.88 -3.73
C GLY A 204 15.28 18.83 -4.85
N LYS A 205 15.57 17.58 -4.51
CA LYS A 205 15.69 16.43 -5.44
C LYS A 205 15.32 15.13 -4.73
N PRO A 206 14.88 14.08 -5.48
CA PRO A 206 14.69 12.76 -4.92
C PRO A 206 15.98 12.22 -4.29
N ASN A 207 15.88 11.63 -3.11
CA ASN A 207 17.02 11.10 -2.36
C ASN A 207 16.74 9.73 -1.72
N LEU A 208 15.95 8.88 -2.40
CA LEU A 208 15.69 7.52 -1.95
C LEU A 208 16.98 6.70 -1.91
N LEU A 209 17.88 6.88 -2.91
CA LEU A 209 19.17 6.20 -2.94
C LEU A 209 19.97 6.46 -1.65
N GLY A 210 20.16 7.72 -1.26
CA GLY A 210 20.87 8.06 -0.04
C GLY A 210 20.19 7.55 1.25
N LEU A 211 18.86 7.44 1.26
CA LEU A 211 18.14 6.81 2.36
C LEU A 211 18.46 5.31 2.43
N LEU A 212 18.39 4.59 1.31
CA LEU A 212 18.68 3.16 1.26
C LEU A 212 20.13 2.86 1.70
N GLU A 213 21.10 3.64 1.23
CA GLU A 213 22.50 3.49 1.65
C GLU A 213 22.69 3.63 3.17
N LYS A 214 21.90 4.50 3.83
CA LYS A 214 21.92 4.60 5.29
C LYS A 214 21.22 3.44 5.98
N LEU A 215 20.07 3.01 5.47
CA LEU A 215 19.33 1.87 6.03
C LEU A 215 20.13 0.57 5.92
N LEU A 216 20.82 0.35 4.80
CA LEU A 216 21.66 -0.84 4.59
C LEU A 216 22.84 -0.96 5.57
N LYS A 217 23.26 0.15 6.19
CA LYS A 217 24.30 0.18 7.23
C LYS A 217 23.79 -0.22 8.62
N LEU A 218 22.45 -0.34 8.80
CA LEU A 218 21.90 -0.73 10.09
C LEU A 218 22.26 -2.18 10.42
N LYS A 219 22.83 -2.35 11.61
CA LYS A 219 23.14 -3.69 12.15
C LYS A 219 21.82 -4.43 12.46
N GLY A 220 21.74 -5.69 12.05
CA GLY A 220 20.57 -6.52 12.29
C GLY A 220 19.44 -6.33 11.27
N LEU A 221 19.60 -5.47 10.26
CA LEU A 221 18.66 -5.35 9.16
C LEU A 221 18.57 -6.70 8.41
N GLY A 222 17.36 -7.25 8.35
CA GLY A 222 17.05 -8.44 7.56
C GLY A 222 16.83 -8.06 6.09
N ARG A 223 15.63 -7.66 5.73
CA ARG A 223 15.27 -7.33 4.34
C ARG A 223 14.52 -6.00 4.24
N LEU A 224 14.78 -5.28 3.14
CA LEU A 224 14.01 -4.11 2.72
C LEU A 224 13.16 -4.45 1.50
N ARG A 225 11.97 -3.87 1.41
CA ARG A 225 11.11 -3.87 0.23
C ARG A 225 10.74 -2.44 -0.13
N ILE A 226 10.75 -2.11 -1.42
CA ILE A 226 10.37 -0.78 -1.90
C ILE A 226 9.02 -0.90 -2.60
N MET A 227 8.02 -0.20 -2.05
CA MET A 227 6.66 -0.18 -2.58
C MET A 227 6.37 1.16 -3.25
N TYR A 228 5.45 1.17 -4.22
CA TYR A 228 4.92 2.38 -4.85
C TYR A 228 5.97 3.25 -5.55
N ALA A 229 6.78 2.64 -6.41
CA ALA A 229 7.75 3.35 -7.26
C ALA A 229 7.05 4.05 -8.43
N TYR A 230 7.55 5.22 -8.84
CA TYR A 230 7.04 5.91 -10.02
C TYR A 230 8.03 5.75 -11.19
N PRO A 231 7.60 5.36 -12.41
CA PRO A 231 8.50 4.93 -13.48
C PRO A 231 9.65 5.89 -13.79
N HIS A 232 9.36 7.17 -14.03
CA HIS A 232 10.38 8.13 -14.42
C HIS A 232 11.36 8.55 -13.31
N ARG A 233 11.16 8.06 -12.06
CA ARG A 233 12.06 8.30 -10.93
C ARG A 233 12.85 7.05 -10.53
N MET A 234 12.64 5.93 -11.21
CA MET A 234 13.50 4.74 -11.07
C MET A 234 14.80 4.97 -11.85
N THR A 235 15.86 5.37 -11.14
CA THR A 235 17.16 5.62 -11.77
C THR A 235 17.98 4.34 -11.86
N ARG A 236 18.97 4.33 -12.79
CA ARG A 236 19.90 3.20 -12.95
C ARG A 236 20.72 2.95 -11.68
N GLU A 237 21.12 4.01 -10.97
CA GLU A 237 21.88 3.92 -9.71
C GLU A 237 21.05 3.23 -8.63
N LEU A 238 19.75 3.55 -8.55
CA LEU A 238 18.83 2.90 -7.63
C LEU A 238 18.67 1.41 -7.96
N ALA A 239 18.49 1.09 -9.25
CA ALA A 239 18.38 -0.30 -9.70
C ALA A 239 19.69 -1.09 -9.44
N LYS A 240 20.86 -0.49 -9.71
CA LYS A 240 22.17 -1.09 -9.40
C LYS A 240 22.34 -1.37 -7.90
N LEU A 241 21.96 -0.42 -7.03
CA LEU A 241 22.01 -0.65 -5.59
C LEU A 241 21.12 -1.83 -5.19
N MET A 242 19.90 -1.92 -5.76
CA MET A 242 18.99 -3.03 -5.47
C MET A 242 19.55 -4.37 -5.93
N GLY A 243 20.10 -4.46 -7.15
CA GLY A 243 20.68 -5.69 -7.68
C GLY A 243 22.02 -6.10 -7.05
N ALA A 244 22.71 -5.16 -6.39
CA ALA A 244 24.03 -5.41 -5.78
C ALA A 244 23.96 -5.97 -4.34
N THR A 245 22.77 -6.10 -3.75
CA THR A 245 22.62 -6.54 -2.36
C THR A 245 21.41 -7.45 -2.17
N ASP A 246 21.60 -8.52 -1.42
CA ASP A 246 20.52 -9.41 -0.98
C ASP A 246 19.64 -8.82 0.13
N LYS A 247 20.06 -7.68 0.75
CA LYS A 247 19.27 -6.99 1.79
C LYS A 247 18.09 -6.22 1.24
N ILE A 248 18.00 -5.95 -0.06
CA ILE A 248 16.81 -5.40 -0.71
C ILE A 248 16.20 -6.51 -1.53
N PHE A 249 14.93 -6.82 -1.30
CA PHE A 249 14.24 -7.78 -2.16
C PHE A 249 14.24 -7.30 -3.60
N HIS A 250 14.56 -8.19 -4.52
CA HIS A 250 14.51 -7.94 -5.96
C HIS A 250 13.04 -7.88 -6.44
N TYR A 251 12.29 -7.00 -5.83
CA TYR A 251 10.87 -6.76 -6.03
C TYR A 251 10.64 -5.27 -6.25
N VAL A 252 9.97 -4.92 -7.33
CA VAL A 252 9.64 -3.54 -7.67
C VAL A 252 8.14 -3.40 -7.90
N ASP A 253 7.45 -2.74 -6.97
CA ASP A 253 6.06 -2.32 -7.16
C ASP A 253 6.04 -0.97 -7.89
N ILE A 254 5.68 -1.03 -9.19
CA ILE A 254 5.73 0.10 -10.12
C ILE A 254 4.37 0.28 -10.82
N PRO A 255 3.41 0.99 -10.22
CA PRO A 255 2.07 1.19 -10.80
C PRO A 255 2.12 2.01 -12.09
N LEU A 256 2.09 1.34 -13.24
CA LEU A 256 2.17 1.96 -14.58
C LEU A 256 0.86 2.61 -15.00
N GLN A 257 -0.26 2.03 -14.62
CA GLN A 257 -1.64 2.44 -14.88
C GLN A 257 -2.11 2.21 -16.32
N HIS A 258 -1.29 2.45 -17.32
CA HIS A 258 -1.50 2.19 -18.75
C HIS A 258 -0.17 2.15 -19.52
N ILE A 259 -0.21 1.88 -20.83
CA ILE A 259 0.96 1.95 -21.73
C ILE A 259 0.73 2.84 -22.96
N ALA A 260 -0.50 3.00 -23.42
CA ALA A 260 -0.79 3.82 -24.61
C ALA A 260 -0.60 5.31 -24.29
N ASP A 261 0.23 6.00 -25.06
CA ASP A 261 0.58 7.42 -24.87
C ASP A 261 -0.63 8.36 -24.80
N PRO A 262 -1.70 8.22 -25.64
CA PRO A 262 -2.87 9.06 -25.52
C PRO A 262 -3.57 8.93 -24.17
N VAL A 263 -3.58 7.71 -23.58
CA VAL A 263 -4.18 7.45 -22.27
C VAL A 263 -3.28 7.96 -21.15
N LEU A 264 -1.98 7.69 -21.19
CA LEU A 264 -1.00 8.21 -20.23
C LEU A 264 -1.04 9.74 -20.14
N LYS A 265 -1.11 10.41 -21.27
CA LYS A 265 -1.23 11.88 -21.35
C LYS A 265 -2.52 12.36 -20.66
N ARG A 266 -3.69 11.76 -20.97
CA ARG A 266 -4.96 12.11 -20.33
C ARG A 266 -4.97 11.77 -18.84
N MET A 267 -4.27 10.72 -18.42
CA MET A 267 -4.07 10.36 -17.01
C MET A 267 -3.15 11.34 -16.29
N ASN A 268 -2.54 12.31 -16.98
CA ASN A 268 -1.49 13.18 -16.44
C ASN A 268 -0.32 12.38 -15.84
N ARG A 269 0.11 11.30 -16.53
CA ARG A 269 1.32 10.56 -16.19
C ARG A 269 2.53 11.28 -16.76
N HIS A 270 3.58 11.44 -15.95
CA HIS A 270 4.81 12.14 -16.34
C HIS A 270 5.82 11.19 -17.02
N CYS A 271 5.32 10.26 -17.80
CA CYS A 271 6.10 9.30 -18.59
C CYS A 271 5.27 8.82 -19.77
N ASP A 272 5.93 8.53 -20.88
CA ASP A 272 5.38 7.92 -22.08
C ASP A 272 5.70 6.41 -22.17
N ALA A 273 5.17 5.73 -23.19
CA ALA A 273 5.37 4.31 -23.42
C ALA A 273 6.87 3.95 -23.61
N THR A 274 7.64 4.81 -24.25
CA THR A 274 9.08 4.60 -24.47
C THR A 274 9.84 4.63 -23.16
N GLN A 275 9.60 5.64 -22.32
CA GLN A 275 10.23 5.79 -21.02
C GLN A 275 9.85 4.64 -20.07
N ILE A 276 8.58 4.18 -20.09
CA ILE A 276 8.14 3.02 -19.32
C ILE A 276 8.92 1.78 -19.74
N ARG A 277 9.01 1.48 -21.05
CA ARG A 277 9.76 0.33 -21.56
C ARG A 277 11.24 0.41 -21.18
N GLN A 278 11.88 1.55 -21.41
CA GLN A 278 13.28 1.78 -21.02
C GLN A 278 13.51 1.54 -19.52
N THR A 279 12.58 1.98 -18.66
CA THR A 279 12.67 1.75 -17.23
C THR A 279 12.58 0.27 -16.89
N LEU A 280 11.63 -0.47 -17.47
CA LEU A 280 11.47 -1.91 -17.21
C LEU A 280 12.65 -2.72 -17.75
N ASP A 281 13.16 -2.38 -18.94
CA ASP A 281 14.35 -3.04 -19.52
C ASP A 281 15.61 -2.79 -18.69
N MET A 282 15.76 -1.56 -18.19
CA MET A 282 16.82 -1.19 -17.27
C MET A 282 16.71 -1.99 -15.96
N LEU A 283 15.51 -2.13 -15.37
CA LEU A 283 15.29 -2.93 -14.17
C LEU A 283 15.66 -4.40 -14.39
N LYS A 284 15.23 -5.01 -15.50
CA LYS A 284 15.57 -6.40 -15.85
C LYS A 284 17.06 -6.59 -16.11
N THR A 285 17.76 -5.56 -16.59
CA THR A 285 19.21 -5.60 -16.83
C THR A 285 20.00 -5.50 -15.54
N GLU A 286 19.65 -4.57 -14.65
CA GLU A 286 20.39 -4.32 -13.41
C GLU A 286 20.02 -5.30 -12.28
N ILE A 287 18.81 -5.91 -12.36
CA ILE A 287 18.28 -6.88 -11.41
C ILE A 287 17.73 -8.08 -12.19
N PRO A 288 18.57 -9.07 -12.58
CA PRO A 288 18.16 -10.13 -13.52
C PRO A 288 17.00 -11.01 -13.07
N ASP A 289 16.80 -11.19 -11.76
CA ASP A 289 15.72 -11.95 -11.15
C ASP A 289 14.59 -11.06 -10.60
N VAL A 290 14.50 -9.81 -11.07
CA VAL A 290 13.50 -8.86 -10.57
C VAL A 290 12.08 -9.39 -10.70
N SER A 291 11.33 -9.30 -9.60
CA SER A 291 9.88 -9.47 -9.58
C SER A 291 9.22 -8.12 -9.83
N LEU A 292 8.49 -8.02 -10.93
CA LEU A 292 7.78 -6.79 -11.31
C LEU A 292 6.30 -6.88 -10.90
N ARG A 293 5.88 -5.97 -10.03
CA ARG A 293 4.48 -5.75 -9.70
C ARG A 293 3.99 -4.46 -10.33
N THR A 294 2.79 -4.49 -10.90
CA THR A 294 2.17 -3.30 -11.49
C THR A 294 0.66 -3.27 -11.27
N ASN A 295 0.05 -2.13 -11.56
CA ASN A 295 -1.39 -1.98 -11.65
C ASN A 295 -1.76 -1.29 -12.96
N PHE A 296 -2.89 -1.71 -13.56
CA PHE A 296 -3.49 -1.06 -14.72
C PHE A 296 -4.92 -0.61 -14.43
N ILE A 297 -5.29 0.53 -15.02
CA ILE A 297 -6.65 1.05 -15.02
C ILE A 297 -7.18 0.91 -16.45
N VAL A 298 -8.26 0.13 -16.62
CA VAL A 298 -8.95 -0.05 -17.90
C VAL A 298 -10.23 0.76 -17.95
N GLY A 299 -10.66 1.11 -19.16
CA GLY A 299 -11.85 1.92 -19.34
C GLY A 299 -11.69 3.36 -18.84
N PHE A 300 -10.46 3.88 -18.83
CA PHE A 300 -10.20 5.29 -18.59
C PHE A 300 -10.91 6.13 -19.65
N PRO A 301 -11.40 7.35 -19.33
CA PRO A 301 -12.09 8.21 -20.30
C PRO A 301 -11.38 8.28 -21.66
N GLU A 302 -12.15 8.07 -22.73
CA GLU A 302 -11.69 8.09 -24.13
C GLU A 302 -10.63 7.02 -24.49
N GLU A 303 -10.41 6.00 -23.67
CA GLU A 303 -9.57 4.83 -24.02
C GLU A 303 -10.20 4.09 -25.22
N THR A 304 -9.49 4.00 -26.31
CA THR A 304 -9.97 3.31 -27.53
C THR A 304 -9.69 1.80 -27.47
N LYS A 305 -10.32 1.03 -28.38
CA LYS A 305 -10.01 -0.39 -28.57
C LYS A 305 -8.54 -0.61 -28.97
N LYS A 306 -7.96 0.34 -29.73
CA LYS A 306 -6.52 0.31 -30.11
C LYS A 306 -5.64 0.44 -28.88
N ASP A 307 -5.90 1.42 -28.02
CA ASP A 307 -5.15 1.65 -26.78
C ASP A 307 -5.21 0.43 -25.86
N PHE A 308 -6.40 -0.17 -25.70
CA PHE A 308 -6.56 -1.39 -24.90
C PHE A 308 -5.85 -2.61 -25.50
N ASN A 309 -5.85 -2.78 -26.83
CA ASN A 309 -5.10 -3.86 -27.49
C ASN A 309 -3.58 -3.68 -27.30
N GLU A 310 -3.08 -2.44 -27.32
CA GLU A 310 -1.69 -2.13 -27.01
C GLU A 310 -1.35 -2.54 -25.56
N LEU A 311 -2.23 -2.26 -24.60
CA LEU A 311 -2.06 -2.69 -23.21
C LEU A 311 -2.00 -4.22 -23.08
N LYS A 312 -2.90 -4.95 -23.74
CA LYS A 312 -2.86 -6.43 -23.74
C LYS A 312 -1.57 -7.00 -24.32
N LYS A 313 -1.06 -6.38 -25.42
CA LYS A 313 0.23 -6.76 -26.01
C LYS A 313 1.38 -6.53 -25.04
N PHE A 314 1.40 -5.38 -24.40
CA PHE A 314 2.41 -4.99 -23.42
C PHE A 314 2.48 -5.93 -22.22
N VAL A 315 1.33 -6.34 -21.67
CA VAL A 315 1.27 -7.30 -20.55
C VAL A 315 1.87 -8.66 -20.95
N ARG A 316 1.58 -9.15 -22.17
CA ARG A 316 2.17 -10.40 -22.67
C ARG A 316 3.68 -10.31 -22.90
N GLU A 317 4.17 -9.13 -23.29
CA GLU A 317 5.57 -8.88 -23.60
C GLU A 317 6.43 -8.77 -22.33
N TYR A 318 5.95 -8.03 -21.34
CA TYR A 318 6.75 -7.74 -20.13
C TYR A 318 6.61 -8.77 -19.02
N GLU A 319 5.56 -9.60 -19.04
CA GLU A 319 5.37 -10.73 -18.13
C GLU A 319 5.49 -10.33 -16.65
N PHE A 320 4.55 -9.53 -16.16
CA PHE A 320 4.54 -9.10 -14.76
C PHE A 320 4.28 -10.26 -13.80
N ASP A 321 5.07 -10.38 -12.74
CA ASP A 321 4.89 -11.40 -11.70
C ASP A 321 3.60 -11.20 -10.90
N ASN A 322 3.27 -9.93 -10.60
CA ASN A 322 2.03 -9.55 -9.92
C ASN A 322 1.38 -8.38 -10.63
N MET A 323 0.08 -8.45 -10.85
CA MET A 323 -0.65 -7.41 -11.58
C MET A 323 -2.06 -7.19 -11.03
N GLY A 324 -2.35 -5.95 -10.63
CA GLY A 324 -3.72 -5.52 -10.33
C GLY A 324 -4.39 -4.92 -11.56
N VAL A 325 -5.65 -5.27 -11.80
CA VAL A 325 -6.51 -4.67 -12.83
C VAL A 325 -7.67 -3.96 -12.18
N PHE A 326 -7.82 -2.69 -12.48
CA PHE A 326 -8.90 -1.86 -11.94
C PHE A 326 -9.70 -1.25 -13.08
N GLU A 327 -11.03 -1.30 -12.96
CA GLU A 327 -11.90 -0.47 -13.78
C GLU A 327 -11.74 1.00 -13.36
N TYR A 328 -11.75 1.92 -14.29
CA TYR A 328 -11.77 3.34 -13.96
C TYR A 328 -13.05 3.72 -13.22
N PHE A 329 -12.91 4.26 -12.02
CA PHE A 329 -13.99 4.85 -11.25
C PHE A 329 -14.03 6.37 -11.43
N ARG A 330 -15.23 6.90 -11.69
CA ARG A 330 -15.46 8.34 -11.85
C ARG A 330 -15.52 9.02 -10.48
N GLU A 331 -14.40 9.58 -10.04
CA GLU A 331 -14.27 10.18 -8.71
C GLU A 331 -14.46 11.70 -8.73
N LYS A 332 -15.45 12.20 -7.98
CA LYS A 332 -15.75 13.63 -7.86
C LYS A 332 -14.52 14.42 -7.39
N GLY A 333 -14.29 15.58 -7.99
CA GLY A 333 -13.15 16.46 -7.70
C GLY A 333 -11.88 16.14 -8.50
N THR A 334 -11.81 15.02 -9.20
CA THR A 334 -10.66 14.69 -10.08
C THR A 334 -10.83 15.29 -11.48
N ALA A 335 -9.73 15.56 -12.18
CA ALA A 335 -9.76 16.08 -13.55
C ALA A 335 -10.47 15.13 -14.51
N ALA A 336 -10.31 13.82 -14.34
CA ALA A 336 -10.96 12.80 -15.18
C ALA A 336 -12.48 12.70 -14.96
N TYR A 337 -13.02 13.30 -13.90
CA TYR A 337 -14.47 13.33 -13.63
C TYR A 337 -15.26 13.98 -14.75
N ALA A 338 -14.74 15.07 -15.33
CA ALA A 338 -15.41 15.82 -16.39
C ALA A 338 -15.20 15.25 -17.79
N MET A 339 -14.29 14.29 -17.98
CA MET A 339 -13.98 13.69 -19.27
C MET A 339 -15.11 12.78 -19.76
N LYS A 340 -15.17 12.52 -21.08
CA LYS A 340 -16.16 11.64 -21.71
C LYS A 340 -15.96 10.19 -21.23
N GLN A 341 -16.94 9.67 -20.50
CA GLN A 341 -16.88 8.38 -19.86
C GLN A 341 -17.10 7.21 -20.85
N ILE A 342 -16.49 6.07 -20.56
CA ILE A 342 -16.73 4.80 -21.24
C ILE A 342 -17.85 4.06 -20.50
N PRO A 343 -18.76 3.36 -21.24
CA PRO A 343 -19.82 2.55 -20.63
C PRO A 343 -19.26 1.50 -19.65
N ALA A 344 -19.99 1.27 -18.55
CA ALA A 344 -19.56 0.31 -17.50
C ALA A 344 -19.35 -1.11 -18.06
N ALA A 345 -20.23 -1.58 -18.97
CA ALA A 345 -20.08 -2.89 -19.60
C ALA A 345 -18.71 -3.05 -20.32
N VAL A 346 -18.27 -2.00 -21.04
CA VAL A 346 -16.96 -2.00 -21.73
C VAL A 346 -15.79 -2.02 -20.74
N LYS A 347 -15.92 -1.33 -19.60
CA LYS A 347 -14.88 -1.37 -18.55
C LYS A 347 -14.76 -2.76 -17.97
N HIS A 348 -15.91 -3.38 -17.66
CA HIS A 348 -15.99 -4.73 -17.11
C HIS A 348 -15.41 -5.77 -18.09
N GLU A 349 -15.80 -5.71 -19.36
CA GLU A 349 -15.26 -6.58 -20.42
C GLU A 349 -13.73 -6.45 -20.53
N ARG A 350 -13.20 -5.21 -20.56
CA ARG A 350 -11.76 -4.97 -20.62
C ARG A 350 -11.01 -5.47 -19.38
N ALA A 351 -11.60 -5.31 -18.20
CA ALA A 351 -11.00 -5.82 -16.98
C ALA A 351 -10.92 -7.36 -17.01
N ALA A 352 -11.99 -8.03 -17.38
CA ALA A 352 -12.02 -9.48 -17.51
C ALA A 352 -11.01 -10.00 -18.55
N GLU A 353 -10.96 -9.37 -19.75
CA GLU A 353 -10.00 -9.75 -20.80
C GLU A 353 -8.53 -9.54 -20.33
N LEU A 354 -8.23 -8.46 -19.62
CA LEU A 354 -6.87 -8.20 -19.16
C LEU A 354 -6.44 -9.15 -18.05
N VAL A 355 -7.35 -9.51 -17.15
CA VAL A 355 -7.14 -10.57 -16.13
C VAL A 355 -6.86 -11.90 -16.80
N GLU A 356 -7.60 -12.27 -17.86
CA GLU A 356 -7.36 -13.52 -18.61
C GLU A 356 -5.98 -13.52 -19.29
N VAL A 357 -5.56 -12.37 -19.85
CA VAL A 357 -4.21 -12.22 -20.42
C VAL A 357 -3.15 -12.46 -19.35
N GLN A 358 -3.31 -11.88 -18.17
CA GLN A 358 -2.37 -12.03 -17.05
C GLN A 358 -2.36 -13.47 -16.52
N SER A 359 -3.51 -14.14 -16.45
CA SER A 359 -3.58 -15.55 -16.03
C SER A 359 -2.67 -16.44 -16.89
N ARG A 360 -2.71 -16.26 -18.21
CA ARG A 360 -1.83 -16.99 -19.16
C ARG A 360 -0.34 -16.63 -18.95
N VAL A 361 -0.05 -15.39 -18.61
CA VAL A 361 1.33 -14.94 -18.27
C VAL A 361 1.79 -15.63 -17.00
N ILE A 362 0.97 -15.67 -15.96
CA ILE A 362 1.29 -16.33 -14.69
C ILE A 362 1.54 -17.83 -14.87
N ASP A 363 0.73 -18.52 -15.69
CA ASP A 363 0.94 -19.93 -16.00
C ASP A 363 2.31 -20.18 -16.66
N LYS A 364 2.74 -19.27 -17.53
CA LYS A 364 4.07 -19.31 -18.16
C LYS A 364 5.19 -19.03 -17.15
N ILE A 365 5.01 -18.07 -16.25
CA ILE A 365 5.96 -17.78 -15.18
C ILE A 365 6.07 -18.98 -14.24
N ASN A 366 4.96 -19.55 -13.81
CA ASN A 366 4.90 -20.69 -12.90
C ASN A 366 5.64 -21.91 -13.45
N LYS A 367 5.49 -22.22 -14.75
CA LYS A 367 6.25 -23.31 -15.40
C LYS A 367 7.76 -23.13 -15.30
N ARG A 368 8.24 -21.88 -15.30
CA ARG A 368 9.68 -21.59 -15.14
C ARG A 368 10.14 -21.61 -13.68
N LEU A 369 9.21 -21.32 -12.74
CA LEU A 369 9.52 -21.28 -11.32
C LEU A 369 9.59 -22.65 -10.66
N ILE A 370 8.80 -23.64 -11.13
CA ILE A 370 8.81 -25.01 -10.59
C ILE A 370 10.22 -25.59 -10.67
N GLY A 371 10.72 -26.09 -9.53
CA GLY A 371 12.07 -26.63 -9.37
C GLY A 371 13.15 -25.57 -9.02
N THR A 372 12.85 -24.27 -9.17
CA THR A 372 13.81 -23.22 -8.79
C THR A 372 13.83 -22.98 -7.29
N THR A 373 14.92 -22.40 -6.80
CA THR A 373 15.06 -22.00 -5.40
C THR A 373 14.85 -20.50 -5.24
N LEU A 374 13.93 -20.12 -4.36
CA LEU A 374 13.63 -18.74 -4.02
C LEU A 374 13.94 -18.47 -2.53
N GLU A 375 14.17 -17.23 -2.18
CA GLU A 375 14.17 -16.81 -0.79
C GLU A 375 12.72 -16.61 -0.32
N ALA A 376 12.42 -17.09 0.87
CA ALA A 376 11.10 -16.99 1.50
C ALA A 376 11.22 -16.47 2.93
N ILE A 377 10.12 -15.90 3.43
CA ILE A 377 9.93 -15.55 4.84
C ILE A 377 8.65 -16.23 5.33
N SER A 378 8.74 -16.85 6.50
CA SER A 378 7.59 -17.47 7.14
C SER A 378 6.71 -16.41 7.82
N ASP A 379 5.41 -16.35 7.49
CA ASP A 379 4.41 -15.53 8.18
C ASP A 379 3.60 -16.34 9.20
N GLY A 380 3.67 -17.68 9.14
CA GLY A 380 3.10 -18.64 10.07
C GLY A 380 3.74 -20.01 9.83
N GLU A 381 3.45 -20.98 10.69
CA GLU A 381 4.14 -22.29 10.67
C GLU A 381 4.12 -22.98 9.30
N ASN A 382 3.03 -22.87 8.54
CA ASN A 382 2.80 -23.60 7.29
C ASN A 382 2.66 -22.69 6.07
N PHE A 383 2.84 -21.38 6.22
CA PHE A 383 2.69 -20.43 5.12
C PHE A 383 3.60 -19.21 5.28
N GLY A 384 3.83 -18.53 4.18
CA GLY A 384 4.57 -17.28 4.15
C GLY A 384 4.58 -16.67 2.76
N ARG A 385 5.67 -16.01 2.42
CA ARG A 385 5.86 -15.31 1.14
C ARG A 385 7.25 -15.57 0.60
N THR A 386 7.39 -15.52 -0.72
CA THR A 386 8.72 -15.39 -1.33
C THR A 386 9.12 -13.92 -1.47
N TYR A 387 10.36 -13.65 -1.88
CA TYR A 387 10.76 -12.27 -2.20
C TYR A 387 9.89 -11.64 -3.30
N LYS A 388 9.20 -12.47 -4.11
CA LYS A 388 8.31 -12.04 -5.20
C LYS A 388 6.94 -11.54 -4.72
N ASP A 389 6.63 -11.67 -3.44
CA ASP A 389 5.29 -11.42 -2.91
C ASP A 389 5.35 -10.39 -1.78
N ALA A 390 4.65 -9.26 -1.94
CA ALA A 390 4.55 -8.23 -0.91
C ALA A 390 3.54 -8.62 0.18
N PRO A 391 3.82 -8.27 1.46
CA PRO A 391 2.91 -8.56 2.57
C PRO A 391 1.54 -7.94 2.36
N ASP A 392 0.48 -8.68 2.69
CA ASP A 392 -0.93 -8.29 2.65
C ASP A 392 -1.48 -7.85 1.27
N ILE A 393 -0.67 -7.93 0.21
CA ILE A 393 -1.01 -7.42 -1.12
C ILE A 393 -0.99 -8.51 -2.19
N ASP A 394 0.06 -9.34 -2.20
CA ASP A 394 0.26 -10.37 -3.22
C ASP A 394 -0.07 -11.77 -2.69
N GLY A 395 0.25 -12.81 -3.47
CA GLY A 395 -0.01 -14.20 -3.12
C GLY A 395 0.76 -14.68 -1.88
N LYS A 396 0.33 -15.82 -1.36
CA LYS A 396 1.01 -16.53 -0.28
C LYS A 396 1.57 -17.85 -0.80
N VAL A 397 2.58 -18.35 -0.12
CA VAL A 397 3.11 -19.70 -0.38
C VAL A 397 2.81 -20.62 0.79
N THR A 398 2.48 -21.88 0.49
CA THR A 398 2.32 -22.95 1.48
C THR A 398 3.61 -23.73 1.58
N PHE A 399 4.00 -24.12 2.78
CA PHE A 399 5.21 -24.91 3.03
C PHE A 399 4.89 -26.40 3.12
N THR A 400 5.78 -27.25 2.59
CA THR A 400 5.65 -28.71 2.71
C THR A 400 6.01 -29.24 4.10
N ARG A 401 6.69 -28.43 4.93
CA ARG A 401 6.96 -28.70 6.36
C ARG A 401 6.94 -27.39 7.15
N PRO A 402 6.62 -27.43 8.46
CA PRO A 402 6.56 -26.23 9.28
C PRO A 402 7.88 -25.46 9.34
N VAL A 403 7.79 -24.11 9.36
CA VAL A 403 8.91 -23.19 9.55
C VAL A 403 8.48 -22.12 10.56
N PRO A 404 9.25 -21.84 11.62
CA PRO A 404 8.88 -20.83 12.60
C PRO A 404 8.66 -19.45 11.97
N ALA A 405 7.63 -18.74 12.39
CA ALA A 405 7.30 -17.41 11.89
C ALA A 405 8.49 -16.43 12.02
N GLY A 406 8.69 -15.56 11.04
CA GLY A 406 9.81 -14.61 10.97
C GLY A 406 11.14 -15.23 10.50
N THR A 407 11.18 -16.52 10.17
CA THR A 407 12.37 -17.15 9.60
C THR A 407 12.51 -16.79 8.12
N ILE A 408 13.68 -16.31 7.72
CA ILE A 408 14.08 -16.12 6.31
C ILE A 408 14.89 -17.35 5.89
N PHE A 409 14.51 -18.00 4.80
CA PHE A 409 15.11 -19.26 4.37
C PHE A 409 15.07 -19.42 2.84
N LYS A 410 15.85 -20.37 2.32
CA LYS A 410 15.74 -20.78 0.91
C LYS A 410 14.68 -21.86 0.77
N ALA A 411 13.87 -21.79 -0.28
CA ALA A 411 12.79 -22.74 -0.54
C ALA A 411 12.75 -23.11 -2.01
N ARG A 412 12.55 -24.39 -2.31
CA ARG A 412 12.35 -24.90 -3.67
C ARG A 412 10.87 -24.87 -4.02
N VAL A 413 10.50 -24.29 -5.16
CA VAL A 413 9.13 -24.32 -5.66
C VAL A 413 8.80 -25.71 -6.14
N VAL A 414 7.80 -26.39 -5.50
CA VAL A 414 7.39 -27.73 -5.86
C VAL A 414 6.13 -27.76 -6.72
N SER A 415 5.24 -26.77 -6.52
CA SER A 415 4.07 -26.59 -7.38
C SER A 415 3.66 -25.11 -7.43
N ALA A 416 2.99 -24.71 -8.50
CA ALA A 416 2.45 -23.35 -8.67
C ALA A 416 1.20 -23.37 -9.52
N HIS A 417 0.14 -22.68 -9.08
CA HIS A 417 -1.11 -22.51 -9.79
C HIS A 417 -1.66 -21.09 -9.54
N GLY A 418 -1.86 -20.30 -10.60
CA GLY A 418 -2.21 -18.90 -10.45
C GLY A 418 -1.17 -18.19 -9.57
N TYR A 419 -1.60 -17.49 -8.54
CA TYR A 419 -0.74 -16.82 -7.56
C TYR A 419 -0.44 -17.67 -6.31
N GLU A 420 -0.91 -18.91 -6.26
CA GLU A 420 -0.64 -19.85 -5.17
C GLU A 420 0.55 -20.73 -5.51
N ARG A 421 1.46 -20.90 -4.58
CA ARG A 421 2.65 -21.73 -4.73
C ARG A 421 2.85 -22.61 -3.51
N THR A 422 3.33 -23.82 -3.74
CA THR A 422 3.83 -24.68 -2.66
C THR A 422 5.33 -24.75 -2.77
N VAL A 423 6.01 -24.54 -1.64
CA VAL A 423 7.46 -24.56 -1.59
C VAL A 423 7.96 -25.53 -0.54
N GLU A 424 9.08 -26.18 -0.83
CA GLU A 424 9.82 -27.05 0.08
C GLU A 424 10.93 -26.24 0.73
N PRO A 425 10.90 -26.02 2.07
CA PRO A 425 11.99 -25.38 2.79
C PRO A 425 13.29 -26.18 2.63
N LEU A 426 14.37 -25.51 2.25
CA LEU A 426 15.71 -26.09 2.19
C LEU A 426 16.42 -25.84 3.53
N ASN A 427 17.32 -26.75 3.90
CA ASN A 427 18.08 -26.65 5.14
C ASN A 427 19.14 -25.56 5.06
#